data_0c51fc84f95b8df2e6a97e59dd36fea4
#
_entry.id   0c51fc84f95b8df2e6a97e59dd36fea4
#
_cell.length_a   1.000
_cell.length_b   1.000
_cell.length_c   1.000
_cell.angle_alpha   90.00
_cell.angle_beta   90.00
_cell.angle_gamma   90.00
#
_symmetry.space_group_name_H-M   'P 1'
#
loop_
_entity.id
_entity.type
_entity.pdbx_description
1 polymer ?
#
loop_
_entity_poly.entity_id
_entity_poly.type
_entity_poly.pdbx_seq_one_letter_code
_entity_poly.pdbx_strand_id
1 'polypeptide(L)'
;MRREELRLGLVAYPGLGGSGTVAAELADRLARMGHRVYLFATSRPFRLPEASPAVHVPVDLPYYPVFPGPLYTLSLAGTLEREAKRLGLDLVHTHYAVPHAAAAYLAFGEGLPLVHTLHGTDVSVVGMDPAFHGPTRRALEAARAVTAVSRALAQEAKRAFGVEAVVVPNAVDPERFRPR
;
A
#
# COMPACT_ATOMS: atom_id res chain seq x y z
N MET A 1 -17.69 16.79 -16.07
CA MET A 1 -17.98 15.87 -14.95
C MET A 1 -17.10 16.28 -13.77
N ARG A 2 -17.67 16.67 -12.63
CA ARG A 2 -16.90 16.80 -11.38
C ARG A 2 -16.44 15.39 -11.01
N ARG A 3 -15.14 15.18 -10.86
CA ARG A 3 -14.62 13.93 -10.29
C ARG A 3 -15.10 13.87 -8.83
N GLU A 4 -15.71 12.77 -8.46
CA GLU A 4 -16.14 12.55 -7.08
C GLU A 4 -14.89 12.54 -6.17
N GLU A 5 -14.94 13.33 -5.09
CA GLU A 5 -13.87 13.37 -4.08
C GLU A 5 -13.88 12.04 -3.31
N LEU A 6 -12.78 11.32 -3.32
CA LEU A 6 -12.60 10.09 -2.56
C LEU A 6 -11.68 10.31 -1.35
N ARG A 7 -11.93 9.55 -0.30
CA ARG A 7 -11.08 9.45 0.91
C ARG A 7 -10.27 8.15 0.82
N LEU A 8 -9.00 8.29 0.56
CA LEU A 8 -8.10 7.19 0.21
C LEU A 8 -7.11 6.92 1.33
N GLY A 9 -7.05 5.69 1.81
CA GLY A 9 -5.97 5.22 2.67
C GLY A 9 -4.88 4.55 1.83
N LEU A 10 -3.68 5.10 1.76
CA LEU A 10 -2.53 4.45 1.16
C LEU A 10 -1.63 3.86 2.25
N VAL A 11 -1.07 2.69 1.99
CA VAL A 11 -0.15 2.01 2.93
C VAL A 11 1.18 1.76 2.23
N ALA A 12 2.27 2.17 2.86
CA ALA A 12 3.61 1.98 2.30
C ALA A 12 4.70 1.91 3.38
N TYR A 13 5.85 1.36 3.00
CA TYR A 13 7.08 1.54 3.77
C TYR A 13 7.59 2.99 3.68
N PRO A 14 8.07 3.59 4.77
CA PRO A 14 8.52 4.98 4.78
C PRO A 14 9.90 5.20 4.14
N GLY A 15 10.68 4.14 3.98
CA GLY A 15 12.09 4.18 3.61
C GLY A 15 12.35 4.54 2.14
N LEU A 16 13.65 4.50 1.77
CA LEU A 16 14.16 4.83 0.43
C LEU A 16 13.85 3.78 -0.66
N GLY A 17 13.12 2.73 -0.32
CA GLY A 17 12.73 1.67 -1.26
C GLY A 17 11.82 2.17 -2.38
N GLY A 18 11.85 1.50 -3.53
CA GLY A 18 11.08 1.86 -4.72
C GLY A 18 9.58 1.92 -4.45
N SER A 19 9.00 0.95 -3.73
CA SER A 19 7.58 0.91 -3.40
C SER A 19 7.13 2.08 -2.54
N GLY A 20 7.93 2.47 -1.54
CA GLY A 20 7.65 3.62 -0.68
C GLY A 20 7.71 4.94 -1.43
N THR A 21 8.68 5.09 -2.35
CA THR A 21 8.80 6.25 -3.23
C THR A 21 7.57 6.39 -4.13
N VAL A 22 7.17 5.31 -4.81
CA VAL A 22 5.99 5.30 -5.70
C VAL A 22 4.73 5.63 -4.93
N ALA A 23 4.53 5.04 -3.75
CA ALA A 23 3.35 5.30 -2.93
C ALA A 23 3.28 6.76 -2.45
N ALA A 24 4.40 7.34 -2.02
CA ALA A 24 4.45 8.72 -1.57
C ALA A 24 4.16 9.73 -2.70
N GLU A 25 4.73 9.49 -3.89
CA GLU A 25 4.48 10.32 -5.07
C GLU A 25 3.03 10.18 -5.55
N LEU A 26 2.47 8.96 -5.53
CA LEU A 26 1.06 8.73 -5.84
C LEU A 26 0.14 9.45 -4.85
N ALA A 27 0.45 9.37 -3.54
CA ALA A 27 -0.32 10.05 -2.51
C ALA A 27 -0.37 11.57 -2.73
N ASP A 28 0.77 12.20 -3.00
CA ASP A 28 0.85 13.63 -3.32
C ASP A 28 0.02 14.00 -4.56
N ARG A 29 0.15 13.21 -5.63
CA ARG A 29 -0.58 13.47 -6.89
C ARG A 29 -2.09 13.32 -6.73
N LEU A 30 -2.57 12.27 -6.09
CA LEU A 30 -3.99 12.07 -5.83
C LEU A 30 -4.57 13.18 -4.95
N ALA A 31 -3.83 13.62 -3.92
CA ALA A 31 -4.25 14.72 -3.08
C ALA A 31 -4.33 16.05 -3.86
N ARG A 32 -3.37 16.35 -4.74
CA ARG A 32 -3.42 17.52 -5.64
C ARG A 32 -4.52 17.43 -6.70
N MET A 33 -5.01 16.24 -7.00
CA MET A 33 -6.18 16.04 -7.88
C MET A 33 -7.52 16.27 -7.17
N GLY A 34 -7.51 16.57 -5.86
CA GLY A 34 -8.70 16.89 -5.07
C GLY A 34 -9.25 15.73 -4.26
N HIS A 35 -8.53 14.62 -4.13
CA HIS A 35 -8.90 13.54 -3.22
C HIS A 35 -8.33 13.81 -1.81
N ARG A 36 -8.98 13.26 -0.76
CA ARG A 36 -8.42 13.23 0.60
C ARG A 36 -7.58 11.98 0.75
N VAL A 37 -6.28 12.17 0.87
CA VAL A 37 -5.32 11.05 0.91
C VAL A 37 -4.63 10.98 2.26
N TYR A 38 -4.67 9.79 2.85
CA TYR A 38 -4.07 9.45 4.14
C TYR A 38 -3.02 8.36 3.92
N LEU A 39 -1.75 8.66 4.16
CA LEU A 39 -0.63 7.76 3.93
C LEU A 39 -0.17 7.14 5.25
N PHE A 40 -0.48 5.87 5.44
CA PHE A 40 -0.14 5.08 6.61
C PHE A 40 1.28 4.53 6.51
N ALA A 41 2.14 4.91 7.43
CA ALA A 41 3.52 4.45 7.52
C ALA A 41 4.06 4.65 8.94
N THR A 42 5.09 3.91 9.34
CA THR A 42 5.70 4.02 10.68
C THR A 42 6.41 5.35 10.92
N SER A 43 6.84 6.02 9.87
CA SER A 43 7.34 7.40 9.90
C SER A 43 6.94 8.12 8.62
N ARG A 44 7.11 9.45 8.57
CA ARG A 44 6.78 10.21 7.37
C ARG A 44 7.61 9.69 6.17
N PRO A 45 6.97 9.27 5.08
CA PRO A 45 7.68 8.75 3.92
C PRO A 45 8.61 9.79 3.30
N PHE A 46 9.83 9.38 2.99
CA PHE A 46 10.92 10.23 2.53
C PHE A 46 10.56 11.09 1.30
N ARG A 47 9.78 10.54 0.37
CA ARG A 47 9.39 11.22 -0.87
C ARG A 47 8.10 12.00 -0.78
N LEU A 48 7.41 12.00 0.35
CA LEU A 48 6.23 12.84 0.54
C LEU A 48 6.66 14.30 0.77
N PRO A 49 6.39 15.21 -0.16
CA PRO A 49 6.78 16.61 0.00
C PRO A 49 6.21 17.23 1.28
N GLU A 50 6.93 18.15 1.90
CA GLU A 50 6.42 18.86 3.11
C GLU A 50 5.12 19.61 2.80
N ALA A 51 5.04 20.24 1.64
CA ALA A 51 3.85 20.97 1.17
C ALA A 51 2.80 20.07 0.50
N SER A 52 2.87 18.74 0.70
CA SER A 52 1.86 17.82 0.15
C SER A 52 0.54 17.98 0.90
N PRO A 53 -0.60 18.01 0.16
CA PRO A 53 -1.92 17.93 0.79
C PRO A 53 -2.24 16.55 1.39
N ALA A 54 -1.48 15.51 1.04
CA ALA A 54 -1.64 14.18 1.62
C ALA A 54 -1.18 14.16 3.09
N VAL A 55 -1.98 13.53 3.93
CA VAL A 55 -1.76 13.47 5.39
C VAL A 55 -1.02 12.19 5.76
N HIS A 56 0.13 12.30 6.42
CA HIS A 56 0.78 11.15 7.03
C HIS A 56 0.03 10.73 8.30
N VAL A 57 -0.34 9.45 8.35
CA VAL A 57 -0.94 8.80 9.53
C VAL A 57 0.09 7.85 10.12
N PRO A 58 0.63 8.11 11.30
CA PRO A 58 1.65 7.25 11.89
C PRO A 58 1.08 5.90 12.33
N VAL A 59 1.84 4.85 12.06
CA VAL A 59 1.60 3.49 12.54
C VAL A 59 2.57 3.23 13.70
N ASP A 60 2.06 3.31 14.91
CA ASP A 60 2.86 3.05 16.11
C ASP A 60 3.14 1.56 16.28
N LEU A 61 4.36 1.24 16.69
CA LEU A 61 4.81 -0.12 16.94
C LEU A 61 5.07 -0.29 18.45
N PRO A 62 4.05 -0.65 19.23
CA PRO A 62 4.23 -0.85 20.65
C PRO A 62 5.21 -2.01 20.91
N TYR A 63 6.12 -1.82 21.84
CA TYR A 63 7.07 -2.83 22.25
C TYR A 63 6.58 -3.53 23.52
N TYR A 64 6.57 -4.86 23.49
CA TYR A 64 6.31 -5.70 24.65
C TYR A 64 7.42 -6.77 24.76
N PRO A 65 8.12 -6.87 25.92
CA PRO A 65 9.26 -7.80 26.07
C PRO A 65 8.94 -9.28 25.83
N VAL A 66 7.67 -9.65 25.93
CA VAL A 66 7.19 -11.03 25.69
C VAL A 66 7.26 -11.45 24.22
N PHE A 67 7.32 -10.49 23.29
CA PHE A 67 7.42 -10.76 21.85
C PHE A 67 8.87 -10.64 21.36
N PRO A 68 9.30 -11.48 20.40
CA PRO A 68 10.66 -11.41 19.84
C PRO A 68 10.94 -10.17 19.00
N GLY A 69 9.91 -9.37 18.70
CA GLY A 69 9.99 -8.15 17.92
C GLY A 69 8.65 -7.44 17.79
N PRO A 70 8.59 -6.27 17.14
CA PRO A 70 7.36 -5.53 16.97
C PRO A 70 6.38 -6.30 16.08
N LEU A 71 5.10 -6.30 16.49
CA LEU A 71 4.02 -6.95 15.78
C LEU A 71 3.46 -6.05 14.66
N TYR A 72 4.32 -5.72 13.68
CA TYR A 72 4.02 -4.73 12.65
C TYR A 72 2.68 -4.96 11.94
N THR A 73 2.41 -6.19 11.49
CA THR A 73 1.17 -6.53 10.77
C THR A 73 -0.07 -6.26 11.60
N LEU A 74 -0.07 -6.64 12.90
CA LEU A 74 -1.18 -6.38 13.81
C LEU A 74 -1.33 -4.89 14.12
N SER A 75 -0.22 -4.19 14.36
CA SER A 75 -0.23 -2.75 14.63
C SER A 75 -0.78 -1.96 13.44
N LEU A 76 -0.38 -2.33 12.23
CA LEU A 76 -0.90 -1.74 11.00
C LEU A 76 -2.40 -2.04 10.83
N ALA A 77 -2.82 -3.29 11.00
CA ALA A 77 -4.23 -3.68 10.88
C ALA A 77 -5.11 -2.91 11.88
N GLY A 78 -4.73 -2.86 13.15
CA GLY A 78 -5.48 -2.13 14.18
C GLY A 78 -5.51 -0.61 13.92
N THR A 79 -4.42 -0.04 13.41
CA THR A 79 -4.39 1.37 13.01
C THR A 79 -5.31 1.63 11.83
N LEU A 80 -5.28 0.79 10.80
CA LEU A 80 -6.15 0.90 9.63
C LEU A 80 -7.63 0.81 10.03
N GLU A 81 -8.01 -0.16 10.84
CA GLU A 81 -9.40 -0.35 11.31
C GLU A 81 -9.91 0.88 12.06
N ARG A 82 -9.14 1.38 13.02
CA ARG A 82 -9.49 2.56 13.82
C ARG A 82 -9.61 3.81 12.98
N GLU A 83 -8.60 4.09 12.16
CA GLU A 83 -8.51 5.32 11.39
C GLU A 83 -9.47 5.32 10.19
N ALA A 84 -9.75 4.17 9.56
CA ALA A 84 -10.70 4.09 8.46
C ALA A 84 -12.09 4.57 8.89
N LYS A 85 -12.56 4.16 10.07
CA LYS A 85 -13.84 4.62 10.64
C LYS A 85 -13.80 6.13 10.93
N ARG A 86 -12.73 6.61 11.58
CA ARG A 86 -12.59 8.02 11.96
C ARG A 86 -12.50 8.95 10.75
N LEU A 87 -11.81 8.53 9.71
CA LEU A 87 -11.56 9.32 8.50
C LEU A 87 -12.64 9.10 7.43
N GLY A 88 -13.48 8.07 7.57
CA GLY A 88 -14.49 7.70 6.60
C GLY A 88 -13.88 7.30 5.26
N LEU A 89 -12.89 6.38 5.28
CA LEU A 89 -12.21 5.95 4.05
C LEU A 89 -13.16 5.22 3.10
N ASP A 90 -13.04 5.51 1.81
CA ASP A 90 -13.80 4.85 0.75
C ASP A 90 -13.09 3.58 0.24
N LEU A 91 -11.75 3.55 0.35
CA LEU A 91 -10.92 2.38 0.03
C LEU A 91 -9.54 2.47 0.70
N VAL A 92 -8.85 1.31 0.77
CA VAL A 92 -7.45 1.23 1.16
C VAL A 92 -6.62 0.65 0.00
N HIS A 93 -5.54 1.33 -0.33
CA HIS A 93 -4.59 0.95 -1.36
C HIS A 93 -3.22 0.67 -0.74
N THR A 94 -2.80 -0.59 -0.76
CA THR A 94 -1.48 -0.97 -0.22
C THR A 94 -0.44 -1.08 -1.33
N HIS A 95 0.75 -0.64 -1.02
CA HIS A 95 1.94 -0.82 -1.86
C HIS A 95 2.87 -1.83 -1.21
N TYR A 96 3.34 -2.82 -1.97
CA TYR A 96 4.13 -3.95 -1.53
C TYR A 96 3.32 -4.97 -0.73
N ALA A 97 2.97 -6.09 -1.35
CA ALA A 97 1.96 -7.02 -0.82
C ALA A 97 2.30 -7.58 0.57
N VAL A 98 3.56 -7.86 0.86
CA VAL A 98 4.00 -8.44 2.14
C VAL A 98 4.58 -7.37 3.06
N PRO A 99 4.03 -7.11 4.24
CA PRO A 99 2.83 -7.71 4.83
C PRO A 99 1.56 -6.85 4.64
N HIS A 100 1.63 -5.78 3.82
CA HIS A 100 0.60 -4.74 3.80
C HIS A 100 -0.77 -5.26 3.33
N ALA A 101 -0.79 -6.14 2.30
CA ALA A 101 -2.04 -6.75 1.86
C ALA A 101 -2.68 -7.60 2.96
N ALA A 102 -1.88 -8.42 3.66
CA ALA A 102 -2.36 -9.24 4.76
C ALA A 102 -2.87 -8.39 5.93
N ALA A 103 -2.20 -7.30 6.27
CA ALA A 103 -2.64 -6.37 7.31
C ALA A 103 -3.97 -5.69 6.96
N ALA A 104 -4.12 -5.22 5.71
CA ALA A 104 -5.36 -4.62 5.25
C ALA A 104 -6.52 -5.62 5.21
N TYR A 105 -6.25 -6.86 4.77
CA TYR A 105 -7.25 -7.94 4.80
C TYR A 105 -7.66 -8.29 6.24
N LEU A 106 -6.71 -8.34 7.16
CA LEU A 106 -6.99 -8.57 8.58
C LEU A 106 -7.88 -7.48 9.18
N ALA A 107 -7.67 -6.22 8.77
CA ALA A 107 -8.45 -5.09 9.26
C ALA A 107 -9.89 -5.06 8.72
N PHE A 108 -10.11 -5.45 7.46
CA PHE A 108 -11.37 -5.17 6.77
C PHE A 108 -12.07 -6.40 6.20
N GLY A 109 -11.38 -7.50 5.94
CA GLY A 109 -11.95 -8.60 5.17
C GLY A 109 -12.49 -8.11 3.83
N GLU A 110 -13.79 -8.29 3.60
CA GLU A 110 -14.52 -7.79 2.42
C GLU A 110 -15.29 -6.48 2.70
N GLY A 111 -15.18 -5.93 3.90
CA GLY A 111 -16.01 -4.80 4.35
C GLY A 111 -15.62 -3.44 3.74
N LEU A 112 -14.36 -3.25 3.34
CA LEU A 112 -13.87 -2.03 2.68
C LEU A 112 -13.11 -2.42 1.42
N PRO A 113 -13.31 -1.76 0.27
CA PRO A 113 -12.58 -2.05 -0.95
C PRO A 113 -11.07 -1.97 -0.77
N LEU A 114 -10.36 -3.06 -1.10
CA LEU A 114 -8.92 -3.16 -1.03
C LEU A 114 -8.30 -3.18 -2.43
N VAL A 115 -7.28 -2.37 -2.64
CA VAL A 115 -6.44 -2.37 -3.84
C VAL A 115 -5.01 -2.68 -3.43
N HIS A 116 -4.32 -3.53 -4.17
CA HIS A 116 -2.93 -3.87 -3.89
C HIS A 116 -2.05 -3.64 -5.10
N THR A 117 -0.98 -2.86 -4.97
CA THR A 117 0.05 -2.70 -6.01
C THR A 117 1.26 -3.56 -5.68
N LEU A 118 1.59 -4.45 -6.62
CA LEU A 118 2.75 -5.32 -6.59
C LEU A 118 3.97 -4.59 -7.19
N HIS A 119 5.14 -4.75 -6.53
CA HIS A 119 6.34 -4.00 -6.87
C HIS A 119 7.52 -4.85 -7.35
N GLY A 120 7.53 -6.16 -7.14
CA GLY A 120 8.57 -7.10 -7.60
C GLY A 120 8.92 -8.13 -6.53
N THR A 121 9.83 -7.82 -5.63
CA THR A 121 10.31 -8.77 -4.60
C THR A 121 9.22 -9.23 -3.63
N ASP A 122 8.15 -8.49 -3.50
CA ASP A 122 6.94 -8.90 -2.78
C ASP A 122 6.19 -10.07 -3.44
N VAL A 123 6.47 -10.32 -4.70
CA VAL A 123 5.96 -11.49 -5.46
C VAL A 123 7.05 -12.54 -5.62
N SER A 124 8.22 -12.15 -6.15
CA SER A 124 9.24 -13.08 -6.61
C SER A 124 10.14 -13.66 -5.52
N VAL A 125 10.23 -12.99 -4.38
CA VAL A 125 11.12 -13.36 -3.27
C VAL A 125 10.35 -13.54 -1.97
N VAL A 126 9.90 -12.44 -1.37
CA VAL A 126 9.29 -12.43 -0.03
C VAL A 126 7.95 -13.15 -0.03
N GLY A 127 7.13 -12.92 -1.04
CA GLY A 127 5.82 -13.57 -1.18
C GLY A 127 5.89 -15.07 -1.47
N MET A 128 7.04 -15.57 -1.90
CA MET A 128 7.27 -17.00 -2.12
C MET A 128 7.73 -17.74 -0.86
N ASP A 129 8.11 -17.03 0.19
CA ASP A 129 8.44 -17.65 1.47
C ASP A 129 7.20 -18.38 2.04
N PRO A 130 7.31 -19.67 2.43
CA PRO A 130 6.19 -20.44 2.96
C PRO A 130 5.48 -19.79 4.15
N ALA A 131 6.20 -18.99 4.96
CA ALA A 131 5.63 -18.29 6.10
C ALA A 131 4.66 -17.16 5.68
N PHE A 132 4.88 -16.56 4.51
CA PHE A 132 4.12 -15.39 4.04
C PHE A 132 3.16 -15.69 2.89
N HIS A 133 3.45 -16.74 2.10
CA HIS A 133 2.72 -17.05 0.87
C HIS A 133 1.21 -17.21 1.08
N GLY A 134 0.80 -18.06 2.02
CA GLY A 134 -0.61 -18.34 2.25
C GLY A 134 -1.43 -17.11 2.68
N PRO A 135 -1.00 -16.36 3.71
CA PRO A 135 -1.67 -15.12 4.11
C PRO A 135 -1.72 -14.06 3.00
N THR A 136 -0.62 -13.90 2.25
CA THR A 136 -0.54 -12.95 1.13
C THR A 136 -1.48 -13.32 0.01
N ARG A 137 -1.51 -14.60 -0.39
CA ARG A 137 -2.42 -15.10 -1.41
C ARG A 137 -3.88 -14.82 -1.06
N ARG A 138 -4.32 -15.16 0.16
CA ARG A 138 -5.70 -14.89 0.60
C ARG A 138 -6.06 -13.40 0.55
N ALA A 139 -5.13 -12.54 0.95
CA ALA A 139 -5.35 -11.09 0.91
C ALA A 139 -5.48 -10.57 -0.54
N LEU A 140 -4.65 -11.08 -1.47
CA LEU A 140 -4.72 -10.71 -2.87
C LEU A 140 -5.99 -11.24 -3.55
N GLU A 141 -6.43 -12.46 -3.23
CA GLU A 141 -7.66 -13.06 -3.75
C GLU A 141 -8.92 -12.29 -3.29
N ALA A 142 -8.92 -11.75 -2.08
CA ALA A 142 -10.03 -10.97 -1.52
C ALA A 142 -10.04 -9.49 -1.99
N ALA A 143 -9.01 -9.04 -2.69
CA ALA A 143 -8.90 -7.67 -3.12
C ALA A 143 -9.91 -7.30 -4.20
N ARG A 144 -10.41 -6.07 -4.16
CA ARG A 144 -11.24 -5.50 -5.25
C ARG A 144 -10.44 -5.37 -6.55
N ALA A 145 -9.14 -5.07 -6.44
CA ALA A 145 -8.22 -5.03 -7.57
C ALA A 145 -6.78 -5.27 -7.11
N VAL A 146 -6.03 -5.95 -7.96
CA VAL A 146 -4.57 -6.08 -7.85
C VAL A 146 -3.95 -5.39 -9.04
N THR A 147 -2.91 -4.59 -8.83
CA THR A 147 -2.14 -3.96 -9.90
C THR A 147 -0.68 -4.40 -9.84
N ALA A 148 0.00 -4.37 -10.98
CA ALA A 148 1.42 -4.68 -11.08
C ALA A 148 2.13 -3.63 -11.93
N VAL A 149 3.36 -3.31 -11.56
CA VAL A 149 4.16 -2.26 -12.23
C VAL A 149 4.70 -2.68 -13.61
N SER A 150 4.52 -3.93 -13.99
CA SER A 150 4.91 -4.42 -15.32
C SER A 150 4.11 -5.67 -15.72
N ARG A 151 4.08 -5.96 -17.04
CA ARG A 151 3.47 -7.17 -17.57
C ARG A 151 4.13 -8.45 -17.05
N ALA A 152 5.47 -8.44 -16.94
CA ALA A 152 6.23 -9.56 -16.39
C ALA A 152 5.81 -9.87 -14.95
N LEU A 153 5.70 -8.84 -14.12
CA LEU A 153 5.26 -9.00 -12.73
C LEU A 153 3.80 -9.45 -12.61
N ALA A 154 2.90 -8.97 -13.47
CA ALA A 154 1.51 -9.44 -13.52
C ALA A 154 1.44 -10.94 -13.85
N GLN A 155 2.23 -11.41 -14.81
CA GLN A 155 2.33 -12.83 -15.15
C GLN A 155 2.93 -13.66 -13.99
N GLU A 156 3.91 -13.12 -13.30
CA GLU A 156 4.51 -13.77 -12.14
C GLU A 156 3.52 -13.90 -10.98
N ALA A 157 2.76 -12.84 -10.70
CA ALA A 157 1.69 -12.87 -9.68
C ALA A 157 0.62 -13.91 -10.00
N LYS A 158 0.26 -14.06 -11.28
CA LYS A 158 -0.66 -15.11 -11.72
C LYS A 158 -0.10 -16.51 -11.46
N ARG A 159 1.19 -16.75 -11.76
CA ARG A 159 1.85 -18.03 -11.48
C ARG A 159 1.99 -18.29 -9.99
N ALA A 160 2.39 -17.29 -9.22
CA ALA A 160 2.69 -17.43 -7.79
C ALA A 160 1.44 -17.52 -6.91
N PHE A 161 0.44 -16.69 -7.18
CA PHE A 161 -0.73 -16.53 -6.32
C PHE A 161 -2.07 -16.87 -7.00
N GLY A 162 -2.09 -17.10 -8.30
CA GLY A 162 -3.32 -17.35 -9.06
C GLY A 162 -4.17 -16.10 -9.30
N VAL A 163 -3.65 -14.88 -9.05
CA VAL A 163 -4.42 -13.64 -9.16
C VAL A 163 -4.10 -12.90 -10.46
N GLU A 164 -5.13 -12.29 -11.05
CA GLU A 164 -4.98 -11.40 -12.20
C GLU A 164 -4.63 -9.99 -11.71
N ALA A 165 -3.62 -9.38 -12.31
CA ALA A 165 -3.21 -8.03 -11.97
C ALA A 165 -3.30 -7.10 -13.19
N VAL A 166 -3.89 -5.93 -13.00
CA VAL A 166 -3.92 -4.86 -13.99
C VAL A 166 -2.54 -4.20 -14.06
N VAL A 167 -1.99 -4.05 -15.26
CA VAL A 167 -0.67 -3.44 -15.43
C VAL A 167 -0.80 -1.92 -15.37
N VAL A 168 -0.18 -1.34 -14.34
CA VAL A 168 -0.06 0.12 -14.15
C VAL A 168 1.43 0.44 -13.95
N PRO A 169 2.15 0.85 -15.01
CA PRO A 169 3.57 1.16 -14.89
C PRO A 169 3.84 2.34 -13.96
N ASN A 170 4.99 2.30 -13.27
CA ASN A 170 5.45 3.45 -12.52
C ASN A 170 5.69 4.64 -13.47
N ALA A 171 5.34 5.83 -12.99
CA ALA A 171 5.59 7.08 -13.69
C ALA A 171 6.60 7.93 -12.92
N VAL A 172 7.28 8.81 -13.62
CA VAL A 172 8.15 9.83 -13.05
C VAL A 172 7.65 11.21 -13.43
N ASP A 173 7.93 12.20 -12.61
CA ASP A 173 7.61 13.59 -12.89
C ASP A 173 8.65 14.16 -13.88
N PRO A 174 8.29 14.47 -15.15
CA PRO A 174 9.22 14.99 -16.14
C PRO A 174 9.73 16.39 -15.80
N GLU A 175 9.00 17.16 -15.01
CA GLU A 175 9.44 18.47 -14.56
C GLU A 175 10.59 18.36 -13.53
N ARG A 176 10.54 17.32 -12.71
CA ARG A 176 11.56 17.04 -11.69
C ARG A 176 12.81 16.36 -12.27
N PHE A 177 12.62 15.51 -13.28
CA PHE A 177 13.69 14.71 -13.91
C PHE A 177 13.94 15.18 -15.35
N ARG A 178 14.34 16.44 -15.51
CA ARG A 178 14.73 17.00 -16.80
C ARG A 178 16.19 16.65 -17.13
N PRO A 179 16.52 16.33 -18.38
CA PRO A 179 17.91 16.32 -18.84
C PRO A 179 18.55 17.69 -18.59
N ARG A 180 19.80 17.70 -18.15
CA ARG A 180 20.59 18.92 -17.99
C ARG A 180 21.22 19.30 -19.35
#